data_9e4d19750dfc3f1d1540a6e50a5ed9b7
#
_entry.id   9e4d19750dfc3f1d1540a6e50a5ed9b7
#
_cell.length_a   1.000
_cell.length_b   1.000
_cell.length_c   1.000
_cell.angle_alpha   90.00
_cell.angle_beta   90.00
_cell.angle_gamma   90.00
#
_symmetry.space_group_name_H-M   'P 1'
#
loop_
_entity.id
_entity.type
_entity.pdbx_description
1 polymer ?
#
loop_
_entity_poly.entity_id
_entity_poly.type
_entity_poly.pdbx_seq_one_letter_code
_entity_poly.pdbx_strand_id
1 'polypeptide(L)'
;MTGVQTCALPISSAEIDAVLSQSPNYINDLIDRLSALREFNALPQAAQLAAANKRISNILKKTTTAIPAQSTKQLLQIPAEQALYEALGELTPALTASYEKREFVQLLKSLVALSEPIDQFFADVMVMDPNPELRDNRLALLQQLHQKMNLVADLGKLA
;
A
#
# COMPACT_ATOMS: atom_id res chain seq x y z
N MET A 1 -28.01 13.79 -31.85
CA MET A 1 -27.46 12.98 -31.40
C MET A 1 -26.68 13.16 -30.31
N THR A 2 -26.73 12.66 -29.52
CA THR A 2 -26.03 12.85 -28.41
C THR A 2 -25.17 11.75 -28.18
N GLY A 3 -24.01 11.95 -28.42
CA GLY A 3 -23.02 11.07 -27.97
C GLY A 3 -23.22 10.76 -26.51
N VAL A 4 -23.41 9.55 -26.23
CA VAL A 4 -23.28 9.08 -24.87
C VAL A 4 -21.89 9.43 -24.42
N GLN A 5 -21.78 10.51 -23.70
CA GLN A 5 -20.57 10.72 -22.97
C GLN A 5 -20.48 9.70 -21.89
N THR A 6 -19.81 8.63 -22.19
CA THR A 6 -19.22 7.86 -21.14
C THR A 6 -18.26 8.78 -20.41
N CYS A 7 -18.58 9.13 -19.19
CA CYS A 7 -17.67 9.84 -18.29
C CYS A 7 -16.46 8.98 -17.89
N ALA A 8 -15.97 8.17 -18.79
CA ALA A 8 -14.74 7.44 -18.61
C ALA A 8 -13.60 8.43 -18.81
N LEU A 9 -13.05 8.92 -17.71
CA LEU A 9 -11.78 9.62 -17.76
C LEU A 9 -10.76 8.72 -18.45
N PRO A 10 -9.92 9.27 -19.31
CA PRO A 10 -8.87 8.47 -19.95
C PRO A 10 -7.99 7.84 -18.86
N ILE A 11 -7.59 6.61 -19.09
CA ILE A 11 -6.64 5.91 -18.23
C ILE A 11 -5.30 6.64 -18.35
N SER A 12 -4.75 7.08 -17.22
CA SER A 12 -3.46 7.75 -17.21
C SER A 12 -2.31 6.77 -17.40
N SER A 13 -1.18 7.24 -17.91
CA SER A 13 0.04 6.42 -17.99
C SER A 13 0.50 5.93 -16.61
N ALA A 14 0.33 6.74 -15.58
CA ALA A 14 0.67 6.37 -14.21
C ALA A 14 -0.16 5.19 -13.70
N GLU A 15 -1.45 5.14 -14.02
CA GLU A 15 -2.33 4.02 -13.66
C GLU A 15 -1.91 2.73 -14.39
N ILE A 16 -1.58 2.82 -15.66
CA ILE A 16 -1.07 1.68 -16.44
C ILE A 16 0.24 1.18 -15.85
N ASP A 17 1.21 2.05 -15.61
CA ASP A 17 2.50 1.69 -15.03
C ASP A 17 2.35 1.06 -13.65
N ALA A 18 1.46 1.57 -12.83
CA ALA A 18 1.18 1.04 -11.49
C ALA A 18 0.69 -0.42 -11.54
N VAL A 19 -0.21 -0.74 -12.47
CA VAL A 19 -0.74 -2.10 -12.63
C VAL A 19 0.27 -3.02 -13.30
N LEU A 20 0.95 -2.56 -14.35
CA LEU A 20 1.96 -3.37 -15.06
C LEU A 20 3.15 -3.73 -14.18
N SER A 21 3.49 -2.90 -13.19
CA SER A 21 4.53 -3.20 -12.20
C SER A 21 4.26 -4.48 -11.39
N GLN A 22 3.02 -4.92 -11.31
CA GLN A 22 2.63 -6.16 -10.63
C GLN A 22 2.57 -7.37 -11.56
N SER A 23 2.98 -7.21 -12.82
CA SER A 23 3.04 -8.28 -13.82
C SER A 23 1.77 -9.13 -13.88
N PRO A 24 0.59 -8.55 -14.17
CA PRO A 24 -0.66 -9.31 -14.24
C PRO A 24 -0.58 -10.37 -15.35
N ASN A 25 -0.99 -11.60 -15.03
CA ASN A 25 -0.84 -12.75 -15.93
C ASN A 25 -1.87 -12.78 -17.08
N TYR A 26 -2.97 -12.05 -16.94
CA TYR A 26 -4.09 -12.08 -17.89
C TYR A 26 -4.60 -10.67 -18.21
N ILE A 27 -5.07 -10.47 -19.43
CA ILE A 27 -5.64 -9.18 -19.88
C ILE A 27 -6.87 -8.79 -19.03
N ASN A 28 -7.72 -9.76 -18.66
CA ASN A 28 -8.86 -9.49 -17.81
C ASN A 28 -8.43 -9.02 -16.42
N ASP A 29 -7.35 -9.56 -15.88
CA ASP A 29 -6.78 -9.13 -14.61
C ASP A 29 -6.32 -7.67 -14.69
N LEU A 30 -5.69 -7.28 -15.79
CA LEU A 30 -5.27 -5.89 -16.04
C LEU A 30 -6.47 -4.93 -16.02
N ILE A 31 -7.55 -5.27 -16.69
CA ILE A 31 -8.75 -4.43 -16.76
C ILE A 31 -9.40 -4.28 -15.39
N ASP A 32 -9.55 -5.38 -14.66
CA ASP A 32 -10.14 -5.38 -13.32
C ASP A 32 -9.32 -4.54 -12.34
N ARG A 33 -8.00 -4.64 -12.40
CA ARG A 33 -7.08 -3.84 -11.58
C ARG A 33 -7.13 -2.36 -11.93
N LEU A 34 -7.16 -2.01 -13.22
CA LEU A 34 -7.28 -0.62 -13.66
C LEU A 34 -8.61 0.00 -13.24
N SER A 35 -9.71 -0.74 -13.35
CA SER A 35 -11.02 -0.29 -12.91
C SER A 35 -11.04 -0.04 -11.40
N ALA A 36 -10.49 -0.95 -10.62
CA ALA A 36 -10.38 -0.82 -9.17
C ALA A 36 -9.51 0.39 -8.77
N LEU A 37 -8.41 0.60 -9.48
CA LEU A 37 -7.51 1.72 -9.22
C LEU A 37 -8.17 3.07 -9.50
N ARG A 38 -9.00 3.16 -10.52
CA ARG A 38 -9.76 4.38 -10.84
C ARG A 38 -10.77 4.73 -9.75
N GLU A 39 -11.50 3.73 -9.22
CA GLU A 39 -12.38 3.95 -8.08
C GLU A 39 -11.61 4.36 -6.83
N PHE A 40 -10.46 3.76 -6.59
CA PHE A 40 -9.58 4.12 -5.48
C PHE A 40 -9.10 5.57 -5.60
N ASN A 41 -8.65 6.00 -6.80
CA ASN A 41 -8.18 7.36 -7.03
C ASN A 41 -9.25 8.45 -6.78
N ALA A 42 -10.51 8.10 -6.84
CA ALA A 42 -11.61 9.01 -6.51
C ALA A 42 -11.79 9.21 -4.98
N LEU A 43 -11.15 8.38 -4.15
CA LEU A 43 -11.25 8.49 -2.70
C LEU A 43 -10.37 9.63 -2.16
N PRO A 44 -10.82 10.38 -1.14
CA PRO A 44 -10.03 11.46 -0.55
C PRO A 44 -8.66 11.00 -0.01
N GLN A 45 -8.57 9.76 0.48
CA GLN A 45 -7.37 9.18 1.07
C GLN A 45 -6.39 8.60 0.03
N ALA A 46 -6.78 8.53 -1.24
CA ALA A 46 -5.96 7.90 -2.28
C ALA A 46 -4.59 8.60 -2.44
N ALA A 47 -4.57 9.91 -2.51
CA ALA A 47 -3.34 10.70 -2.63
C ALA A 47 -2.42 10.53 -1.41
N GLN A 48 -3.00 10.48 -0.22
CA GLN A 48 -2.29 10.27 1.04
C GLN A 48 -1.63 8.89 1.08
N LEU A 49 -2.37 7.84 0.75
CA LEU A 49 -1.85 6.48 0.68
C LEU A 49 -0.78 6.32 -0.42
N ALA A 50 -0.96 6.95 -1.58
CA ALA A 50 0.02 6.94 -2.66
C ALA A 50 1.33 7.61 -2.22
N ALA A 51 1.26 8.77 -1.58
CA ALA A 51 2.42 9.48 -1.04
C ALA A 51 3.14 8.65 0.04
N ALA A 52 2.39 8.03 0.95
CA ALA A 52 2.93 7.15 1.97
C ALA A 52 3.64 5.95 1.34
N ASN A 53 3.03 5.30 0.36
CA ASN A 53 3.62 4.17 -0.36
C ASN A 53 4.93 4.54 -1.06
N LYS A 54 4.97 5.70 -1.71
CA LYS A 54 6.19 6.23 -2.34
C LYS A 54 7.29 6.49 -1.31
N ARG A 55 6.94 7.06 -0.15
CA ARG A 55 7.88 7.28 0.96
C ARG A 55 8.46 5.96 1.46
N ILE A 56 7.61 4.96 1.71
CA ILE A 56 8.02 3.61 2.14
C ILE A 56 8.96 3.00 1.10
N SER A 57 8.59 3.01 -0.17
CA SER A 57 9.41 2.49 -1.27
C SER A 57 10.79 3.14 -1.30
N ASN A 58 10.88 4.46 -1.11
CA ASN A 58 12.14 5.17 -1.08
C ASN A 58 13.01 4.80 0.14
N ILE A 59 12.40 4.58 1.31
CA ILE A 59 13.11 4.12 2.51
C ILE A 59 13.69 2.73 2.27
N LEU A 60 12.86 1.81 1.78
CA LEU A 60 13.28 0.42 1.53
C LEU A 60 14.38 0.33 0.47
N LYS A 61 14.30 1.12 -0.61
CA LYS A 61 15.33 1.16 -1.67
C LYS A 61 16.67 1.69 -1.18
N LYS A 62 16.68 2.60 -0.21
CA LYS A 62 17.91 3.16 0.36
C LYS A 62 18.54 2.27 1.42
N THR A 63 17.83 1.26 1.88
CA THR A 63 18.31 0.33 2.89
C THR A 63 19.28 -0.67 2.25
N THR A 64 20.50 -0.72 2.75
CA THR A 64 21.56 -1.61 2.27
C THR A 64 21.71 -2.88 3.10
N THR A 65 21.06 -2.91 4.27
CA THR A 65 21.08 -4.08 5.18
C THR A 65 19.94 -5.04 4.85
N ALA A 66 20.11 -6.31 5.19
CA ALA A 66 19.06 -7.30 5.06
C ALA A 66 17.91 -6.94 6.02
N ILE A 67 16.69 -6.84 5.48
CA ILE A 67 15.50 -6.55 6.27
C ILE A 67 14.89 -7.90 6.70
N PRO A 68 14.56 -8.09 7.99
CA PRO A 68 13.85 -9.28 8.43
C PRO A 68 12.52 -9.46 7.69
N ALA A 69 12.15 -10.71 7.43
CA ALA A 69 10.91 -11.01 6.71
C ALA A 69 9.65 -10.59 7.47
N GLN A 70 9.73 -10.55 8.80
CA GLN A 70 8.61 -10.18 9.66
C GLN A 70 9.07 -9.28 10.81
N SER A 71 8.21 -8.35 11.18
CA SER A 71 8.39 -7.55 12.38
C SER A 71 7.99 -8.34 13.63
N THR A 72 8.66 -8.03 14.74
CA THR A 72 8.46 -8.70 16.03
C THR A 72 7.73 -7.74 16.98
N LYS A 73 6.59 -8.17 17.53
CA LYS A 73 5.76 -7.35 18.42
C LYS A 73 6.52 -6.85 19.66
N GLN A 74 7.40 -7.67 20.19
CA GLN A 74 8.18 -7.35 21.40
C GLN A 74 9.15 -6.17 21.22
N LEU A 75 9.52 -5.87 19.98
CA LEU A 75 10.41 -4.76 19.64
C LEU A 75 9.66 -3.45 19.30
N LEU A 76 8.32 -3.46 19.36
CA LEU A 76 7.51 -2.28 19.11
C LEU A 76 7.38 -1.49 20.42
N GLN A 77 8.12 -0.39 20.53
CA GLN A 77 8.21 0.41 21.76
C GLN A 77 7.27 1.62 21.75
N ILE A 78 6.97 2.15 20.58
CA ILE A 78 6.16 3.37 20.42
C ILE A 78 4.71 2.98 20.12
N PRO A 79 3.71 3.62 20.76
CA PRO A 79 2.29 3.29 20.49
C PRO A 79 1.89 3.32 19.02
N ALA A 80 2.46 4.24 18.23
CA ALA A 80 2.20 4.32 16.80
C ALA A 80 2.70 3.10 16.01
N GLU A 81 3.83 2.48 16.43
CA GLU A 81 4.33 1.23 15.86
C GLU A 81 3.37 0.08 16.13
N GLN A 82 2.90 0.00 17.38
CA GLN A 82 1.96 -1.03 17.82
C GLN A 82 0.62 -0.90 17.08
N ALA A 83 0.10 0.33 16.97
CA ALA A 83 -1.15 0.62 16.27
C ALA A 83 -1.08 0.21 14.79
N LEU A 84 0.00 0.54 14.11
CA LEU A 84 0.18 0.16 12.71
C LEU A 84 0.32 -1.36 12.55
N TYR A 85 1.09 -2.00 13.41
CA TYR A 85 1.26 -3.46 13.42
C TYR A 85 -0.07 -4.19 13.61
N GLU A 86 -0.87 -3.76 14.58
CA GLU A 86 -2.17 -4.35 14.88
C GLU A 86 -3.17 -4.10 13.74
N ALA A 87 -3.27 -2.88 13.25
CA ALA A 87 -4.14 -2.54 12.12
C ALA A 87 -3.81 -3.35 10.87
N LEU A 88 -2.52 -3.53 10.57
CA LEU A 88 -2.07 -4.35 9.43
C LEU A 88 -2.40 -5.83 9.65
N GLY A 89 -2.19 -6.33 10.86
CA GLY A 89 -2.52 -7.71 11.23
C GLY A 89 -4.00 -8.03 11.12
N GLU A 90 -4.85 -7.15 11.61
CA GLU A 90 -6.32 -7.29 11.53
C GLU A 90 -6.82 -7.22 10.07
N LEU A 91 -6.22 -6.38 9.26
CA LEU A 91 -6.64 -6.18 7.87
C LEU A 91 -6.13 -7.29 6.94
N THR A 92 -5.01 -7.92 7.25
CA THR A 92 -4.35 -8.90 6.37
C THR A 92 -5.26 -10.04 5.91
N PRO A 93 -6.07 -10.70 6.77
CA PRO A 93 -6.98 -11.76 6.33
C PRO A 93 -8.02 -11.28 5.30
N ALA A 94 -8.58 -10.09 5.52
CA ALA A 94 -9.54 -9.48 4.59
C ALA A 94 -8.90 -9.12 3.24
N LEU A 95 -7.68 -8.58 3.26
CA LEU A 95 -6.93 -8.27 2.03
C LEU A 95 -6.62 -9.55 1.24
N THR A 96 -6.19 -10.60 1.93
CA THR A 96 -5.90 -11.90 1.29
C THR A 96 -7.15 -12.51 0.66
N ALA A 97 -8.26 -12.53 1.40
CA ALA A 97 -9.53 -13.05 0.89
C ALA A 97 -10.04 -12.26 -0.32
N SER A 98 -9.98 -10.94 -0.28
CA SER A 98 -10.37 -10.08 -1.40
C SER A 98 -9.47 -10.28 -2.62
N TYR A 99 -8.18 -10.47 -2.40
CA TYR A 99 -7.22 -10.76 -3.48
C TYR A 99 -7.52 -12.10 -4.17
N GLU A 100 -7.73 -13.16 -3.39
CA GLU A 100 -8.06 -14.48 -3.92
C GLU A 100 -9.38 -14.52 -4.71
N LYS A 101 -10.37 -13.74 -4.27
CA LYS A 101 -11.65 -13.57 -4.95
C LYS A 101 -11.61 -12.57 -6.10
N ARG A 102 -10.48 -11.89 -6.32
CA ARG A 102 -10.32 -10.83 -7.31
C ARG A 102 -11.24 -9.62 -7.05
N GLU A 103 -11.60 -9.38 -5.81
CA GLU A 103 -12.38 -8.23 -5.37
C GLU A 103 -11.46 -7.01 -5.16
N PHE A 104 -10.81 -6.54 -6.23
CA PHE A 104 -9.76 -5.53 -6.16
C PHE A 104 -10.26 -4.17 -5.68
N VAL A 105 -11.49 -3.79 -6.02
CA VAL A 105 -12.13 -2.57 -5.51
C VAL A 105 -12.25 -2.63 -3.99
N GLN A 106 -12.76 -3.74 -3.46
CA GLN A 106 -12.93 -3.92 -2.03
C GLN A 106 -11.59 -3.94 -1.30
N LEU A 107 -10.58 -4.60 -1.90
CA LEU A 107 -9.22 -4.63 -1.37
C LEU A 107 -8.65 -3.22 -1.22
N LEU A 108 -8.70 -2.41 -2.28
CA LEU A 108 -8.17 -1.05 -2.25
C LEU A 108 -8.94 -0.14 -1.29
N LYS A 109 -10.26 -0.27 -1.22
CA LYS A 109 -11.07 0.47 -0.23
C LYS A 109 -10.73 0.09 1.20
N SER A 110 -10.42 -1.17 1.46
CA SER A 110 -9.99 -1.64 2.78
C SER A 110 -8.66 -1.02 3.22
N LEU A 111 -7.75 -0.72 2.30
CA LEU A 111 -6.48 -0.07 2.62
C LEU A 111 -6.64 1.33 3.22
N VAL A 112 -7.77 1.99 2.98
CA VAL A 112 -8.08 3.32 3.55
C VAL A 112 -8.00 3.31 5.08
N ALA A 113 -8.35 2.20 5.71
CA ALA A 113 -8.26 2.04 7.17
C ALA A 113 -6.83 2.19 7.72
N LEU A 114 -5.81 2.01 6.86
CA LEU A 114 -4.41 2.18 7.25
C LEU A 114 -3.91 3.61 7.16
N SER A 115 -4.66 4.55 6.59
CA SER A 115 -4.22 5.93 6.36
C SER A 115 -3.78 6.62 7.66
N GLU A 116 -4.63 6.61 8.66
CA GLU A 116 -4.36 7.22 9.96
C GLU A 116 -3.22 6.53 10.72
N PRO A 117 -3.19 5.20 10.87
CA PRO A 117 -2.06 4.51 11.48
C PRO A 117 -0.71 4.77 10.79
N ILE A 118 -0.69 4.87 9.46
CA ILE A 118 0.52 5.16 8.69
C ILE A 118 0.99 6.59 8.99
N ASP A 119 0.10 7.56 8.97
CA ASP A 119 0.46 8.96 9.25
C ASP A 119 1.01 9.11 10.67
N GLN A 120 0.35 8.51 11.64
CA GLN A 120 0.80 8.54 13.03
C GLN A 120 2.17 7.86 13.19
N PHE A 121 2.38 6.76 12.51
CA PHE A 121 3.68 6.09 12.49
C PHE A 121 4.78 7.03 11.98
N PHE A 122 4.57 7.70 10.86
CA PHE A 122 5.57 8.61 10.30
C PHE A 122 5.74 9.91 11.09
N ALA A 123 4.75 10.31 11.88
CA ALA A 123 4.85 11.46 12.76
C ALA A 123 5.67 11.16 14.03
N ASP A 124 5.51 9.98 14.60
CA ASP A 124 6.03 9.65 15.93
C ASP A 124 7.26 8.74 15.91
N VAL A 125 7.49 8.01 14.81
CA VAL A 125 8.51 6.95 14.75
C VAL A 125 9.69 7.37 13.86
N MET A 126 10.88 7.34 14.44
CA MET A 126 12.13 7.45 13.68
C MET A 126 12.49 6.09 13.11
N VAL A 127 12.25 5.88 11.82
CA VAL A 127 12.51 4.58 11.16
C VAL A 127 13.99 4.20 11.23
N MET A 128 14.87 5.16 10.93
CA MET A 128 16.32 4.95 10.95
C MET A 128 16.90 5.19 12.35
N ASP A 129 16.45 4.36 13.29
CA ASP A 129 16.93 4.40 14.68
C ASP A 129 18.41 4.00 14.76
N PRO A 130 19.20 4.62 15.67
CA PRO A 130 20.57 4.19 15.95
C PRO A 130 20.69 2.75 16.44
N ASN A 131 19.67 2.25 17.15
CA ASN A 131 19.60 0.84 17.55
C ASN A 131 19.24 -0.04 16.34
N PRO A 132 20.15 -0.95 15.91
CA PRO A 132 19.91 -1.80 14.75
C PRO A 132 18.67 -2.70 14.87
N GLU A 133 18.41 -3.23 16.06
CA GLU A 133 17.26 -4.12 16.28
C GLU A 133 15.93 -3.39 16.07
N LEU A 134 15.82 -2.17 16.61
CA LEU A 134 14.62 -1.36 16.44
C LEU A 134 14.47 -0.89 14.99
N ARG A 135 15.56 -0.44 14.37
CA ARG A 135 15.58 -0.03 12.96
C ARG A 135 15.13 -1.17 12.05
N ASP A 136 15.72 -2.34 12.20
CA ASP A 136 15.45 -3.48 11.32
C ASP A 136 14.01 -3.99 11.52
N ASN A 137 13.50 -3.94 12.75
CA ASN A 137 12.09 -4.27 13.05
C ASN A 137 11.11 -3.27 12.42
N ARG A 138 11.41 -1.98 12.45
CA ARG A 138 10.61 -0.93 11.79
C ARG A 138 10.64 -1.07 10.28
N LEU A 139 11.79 -1.37 9.70
CA LEU A 139 11.92 -1.65 8.27
C LEU A 139 11.14 -2.90 7.87
N ALA A 140 11.13 -3.96 8.70
CA ALA A 140 10.34 -5.16 8.47
C ALA A 140 8.84 -4.85 8.46
N LEU A 141 8.36 -4.03 9.39
CA LEU A 141 6.96 -3.59 9.43
C LEU A 141 6.59 -2.80 8.17
N LEU A 142 7.44 -1.86 7.75
CA LEU A 142 7.23 -1.11 6.51
C LEU A 142 7.26 -1.99 5.26
N GLN A 143 8.11 -3.00 5.23
CA GLN A 143 8.17 -3.95 4.12
C GLN A 143 6.89 -4.78 4.01
N GLN A 144 6.37 -5.26 5.14
CA GLN A 144 5.09 -5.98 5.19
C GLN A 144 3.93 -5.09 4.72
N LEU A 145 3.89 -3.84 5.20
CA LEU A 145 2.91 -2.85 4.78
C LEU A 145 2.98 -2.58 3.27
N HIS A 146 4.18 -2.36 2.75
CA HIS A 146 4.43 -2.11 1.32
C HIS A 146 3.92 -3.26 0.44
N GLN A 147 4.18 -4.49 0.85
CA GLN A 147 3.69 -5.68 0.13
C GLN A 147 2.16 -5.71 0.07
N LYS A 148 1.48 -5.39 1.17
CA LYS A 148 0.01 -5.38 1.24
C LYS A 148 -0.61 -4.23 0.45
N MET A 149 0.00 -3.05 0.49
CA MET A 149 -0.47 -1.89 -0.26
C MET A 149 -0.35 -2.08 -1.78
N ASN A 150 0.58 -2.91 -2.25
CA ASN A 150 0.87 -3.09 -3.66
C ASN A 150 0.33 -4.40 -4.26
N LEU A 151 -0.63 -5.05 -3.61
CA LEU A 151 -1.23 -6.30 -4.12
C LEU A 151 -1.94 -6.12 -5.47
N VAL A 152 -2.59 -5.00 -5.69
CA VAL A 152 -3.33 -4.69 -6.92
C VAL A 152 -2.48 -3.91 -7.90
N ALA A 153 -1.79 -2.89 -7.42
CA ALA A 153 -0.97 -1.97 -8.22
C ALA A 153 0.08 -1.31 -7.34
N ASP A 154 1.16 -0.81 -7.93
CA ASP A 154 2.15 0.01 -7.23
C ASP A 154 1.57 1.41 -6.98
N LEU A 155 0.97 1.61 -5.81
CA LEU A 155 0.32 2.87 -5.44
C LEU A 155 1.28 4.06 -5.43
N GLY A 156 2.58 3.81 -5.20
CA GLY A 156 3.59 4.87 -5.20
C GLY A 156 3.76 5.56 -6.56
N LYS A 157 3.34 4.92 -7.64
CA LYS A 157 3.37 5.50 -8.98
C LYS A 157 2.23 6.49 -9.25
N LEU A 158 1.24 6.55 -8.36
CA LEU A 158 0.14 7.51 -8.42
C LEU A 158 0.47 8.85 -7.74
N ALA A 159 1.59 8.91 -6.99
CA ALA A 159 2.01 10.09 -6.26
C ALA A 159 2.97 10.97 -7.07
#